data_189b1676552f1d57513bfa7c3bd0fadd
#
_entry.id   189b1676552f1d57513bfa7c3bd0fadd
#
_cell.length_a   1.000
_cell.length_b   1.000
_cell.length_c   1.000
_cell.angle_alpha   90.00
_cell.angle_beta   90.00
_cell.angle_gamma   90.00
#
_symmetry.space_group_name_H-M   'P 1'
#
loop_
_entity.id
_entity.type
_entity.pdbx_description
1 polymer ?
#
loop_
_entity_poly.entity_id
_entity_poly.type
_entity_poly.pdbx_seq_one_letter_code
_entity_poly.pdbx_strand_id
1 'polypeptide(L)'
;MKVLFQKMSLKGFVLLACMLACGAVGAQENKAEKPKWDVWADLHFGASFLDGSKGFTDYMQSNLPALDYRSSYLGALQGGVGVGMEYGRFSLGLYVDRADGSSGVAVKNQLVKKDDMHFHLDFGYRITLAKLLILEPSAGFGVSTSDIFLSTSRGGAEYVNSFTTGNFIVPLTLNFTTVGKEGDVGIYLQYIVSAGQIGTTRITGLETEVDGLHFRPATLTFGVKYRLGFKRTLGEPRK
;
A
#
# COMPACT_ATOMS: atom_id res chain seq x y z
N MET A 1 22.89 -1.28 -7.51
CA MET A 1 21.69 -0.67 -6.91
C MET A 1 20.92 -1.57 -5.92
N LYS A 2 21.06 -2.90 -5.96
CA LYS A 2 20.40 -3.85 -5.03
C LYS A 2 20.86 -3.78 -3.55
N VAL A 3 22.01 -3.23 -3.25
CA VAL A 3 22.63 -3.30 -1.91
C VAL A 3 22.25 -2.14 -0.99
N LEU A 4 21.81 -1.01 -1.54
CA LEU A 4 21.52 0.19 -0.73
C LEU A 4 20.16 0.12 0.00
N PHE A 5 19.14 -0.52 -0.60
CA PHE A 5 17.82 -0.61 0.00
C PHE A 5 17.69 -1.70 1.07
N GLN A 6 18.56 -2.72 1.06
CA GLN A 6 18.46 -3.86 1.97
C GLN A 6 18.97 -3.55 3.40
N LYS A 7 19.61 -2.40 3.62
CA LYS A 7 20.16 -1.99 4.92
C LYS A 7 19.53 -0.74 5.54
N MET A 8 18.56 -0.11 4.88
CA MET A 8 17.84 0.99 5.51
C MET A 8 16.88 0.42 6.54
N SER A 9 17.26 0.50 7.82
CA SER A 9 16.37 0.14 8.91
C SER A 9 15.15 1.06 8.88
N LEU A 10 14.00 0.58 9.35
CA LEU A 10 12.78 1.39 9.53
C LEU A 10 13.12 2.73 10.23
N LYS A 11 14.08 2.71 11.19
CA LYS A 11 14.60 3.90 11.86
C LYS A 11 15.22 4.91 10.89
N GLY A 12 15.97 4.44 9.87
CA GLY A 12 16.58 5.31 8.86
C GLY A 12 15.55 5.97 7.94
N PHE A 13 14.50 5.24 7.56
CA PHE A 13 13.43 5.79 6.74
C PHE A 13 12.59 6.82 7.50
N VAL A 14 12.22 6.53 8.76
CA VAL A 14 11.50 7.45 9.65
C VAL A 14 12.36 8.70 9.91
N LEU A 15 13.66 8.53 10.13
CA LEU A 15 14.57 9.67 10.35
C LEU A 15 14.70 10.54 9.09
N LEU A 16 14.76 9.94 7.91
CA LEU A 16 14.78 10.67 6.63
C LEU A 16 13.46 11.41 6.37
N ALA A 17 12.33 10.78 6.65
CA ALA A 17 11.02 11.42 6.54
C ALA A 17 10.87 12.58 7.54
N CYS A 18 11.33 12.40 8.79
CA CYS A 18 11.36 13.47 9.79
C CYS A 18 12.32 14.59 9.42
N MET A 19 13.52 14.30 8.90
CA MET A 19 14.46 15.33 8.45
C MET A 19 13.95 16.11 7.25
N LEU A 20 13.29 15.46 6.29
CA LEU A 20 12.64 16.14 5.17
C LEU A 20 11.47 17.02 5.65
N ALA A 21 10.69 16.56 6.61
CA ALA A 21 9.62 17.33 7.21
C ALA A 21 10.14 18.52 8.01
N CYS A 22 11.20 18.35 8.82
CA CYS A 22 11.80 19.42 9.63
C CYS A 22 12.56 20.44 8.77
N GLY A 23 13.25 20.01 7.71
CA GLY A 23 13.96 20.91 6.80
C GLY A 23 13.03 21.83 6.00
N ALA A 24 11.79 21.35 5.73
CA ALA A 24 10.80 22.13 5.00
C ALA A 24 10.10 23.21 5.86
N VAL A 25 10.06 23.05 7.18
CA VAL A 25 9.43 24.02 8.09
C VAL A 25 10.24 25.33 8.17
N GLY A 26 11.56 25.29 7.92
CA GLY A 26 12.42 26.48 7.97
C GLY A 26 12.45 27.35 6.72
N ALA A 27 11.82 26.94 5.61
CA ALA A 27 12.11 27.54 4.30
C ALA A 27 11.05 28.51 3.76
N GLN A 28 9.90 28.72 4.40
CA GLN A 28 8.87 29.63 3.84
C GLN A 28 8.08 30.42 4.89
N GLU A 29 8.60 31.56 5.26
CA GLU A 29 7.77 32.72 5.62
C GLU A 29 7.23 33.35 4.32
N ASN A 30 6.03 32.98 3.90
CA ASN A 30 5.25 33.72 2.93
C ASN A 30 3.88 34.02 3.49
N LYS A 31 3.44 35.29 3.30
CA LYS A 31 2.19 35.90 3.75
C LYS A 31 1.07 34.90 3.95
N ALA A 32 0.71 34.70 5.21
CA ALA A 32 -0.29 33.75 5.64
C ALA A 32 -1.67 34.09 5.07
N GLU A 33 -2.03 33.50 3.94
CA GLU A 33 -3.44 33.32 3.63
C GLU A 33 -4.03 32.45 4.75
N LYS A 34 -5.21 32.85 5.24
CA LYS A 34 -5.92 32.05 6.26
C LYS A 34 -6.08 30.64 5.72
N PRO A 35 -5.69 29.61 6.47
CA PRO A 35 -5.82 28.25 6.02
C PRO A 35 -7.28 27.94 5.69
N LYS A 36 -7.53 27.44 4.49
CA LYS A 36 -8.86 27.05 4.02
C LYS A 36 -8.96 25.52 4.10
N TRP A 37 -10.14 25.04 4.42
CA TRP A 37 -10.48 23.64 4.31
C TRP A 37 -10.81 23.30 2.86
N ASP A 38 -10.19 22.27 2.34
CA ASP A 38 -10.49 21.68 1.04
C ASP A 38 -10.78 20.20 1.19
N VAL A 39 -11.79 19.71 0.49
CA VAL A 39 -12.14 18.29 0.43
C VAL A 39 -11.68 17.75 -0.92
N TRP A 40 -11.19 16.54 -0.94
CA TRP A 40 -10.71 15.90 -2.14
C TRP A 40 -11.10 14.42 -2.23
N ALA A 41 -11.12 13.90 -3.45
CA ALA A 41 -11.14 12.48 -3.72
C ALA A 41 -9.97 12.13 -4.62
N ASP A 42 -9.40 10.94 -4.47
CA ASP A 42 -8.36 10.47 -5.36
C ASP A 42 -8.60 9.06 -5.89
N LEU A 43 -7.99 8.83 -7.03
CA LEU A 43 -7.84 7.52 -7.66
C LEU A 43 -6.37 7.27 -7.83
N HIS A 44 -5.91 6.07 -7.53
CA HIS A 44 -4.53 5.70 -7.76
C HIS A 44 -4.43 4.27 -8.29
N PHE A 45 -3.37 4.05 -9.06
CA PHE A 45 -3.09 2.76 -9.66
C PHE A 45 -1.58 2.57 -9.78
N GLY A 46 -1.11 1.36 -9.50
CA GLY A 46 0.31 1.08 -9.50
C GLY A 46 0.67 -0.39 -9.59
N ALA A 47 1.96 -0.64 -9.64
CA ALA A 47 2.53 -1.97 -9.51
C ALA A 47 3.05 -2.17 -8.10
N SER A 48 2.68 -3.29 -7.51
CA SER A 48 3.03 -3.66 -6.15
C SER A 48 3.93 -4.88 -6.13
N PHE A 49 4.91 -4.87 -5.25
CA PHE A 49 5.81 -6.00 -4.99
C PHE A 49 5.36 -6.68 -3.70
N LEU A 50 4.98 -7.94 -3.81
CA LEU A 50 4.45 -8.72 -2.70
C LEU A 50 5.59 -9.47 -2.01
N ASP A 51 6.12 -8.95 -0.92
CA ASP A 51 7.13 -9.63 -0.09
C ASP A 51 6.49 -10.41 1.08
N GLY A 52 5.20 -10.65 1.04
CA GLY A 52 4.48 -11.28 2.14
C GLY A 52 4.48 -12.81 2.13
N SER A 53 5.00 -13.42 1.08
CA SER A 53 4.85 -14.87 0.88
C SER A 53 5.85 -15.72 1.67
N LYS A 54 6.90 -15.15 2.28
CA LYS A 54 7.93 -15.94 2.95
C LYS A 54 7.36 -16.78 4.11
N GLY A 55 6.59 -16.20 4.99
CA GLY A 55 5.99 -16.94 6.12
C GLY A 55 5.06 -18.06 5.66
N PHE A 56 4.31 -17.83 4.58
CA PHE A 56 3.48 -18.86 3.95
C PHE A 56 4.34 -19.96 3.33
N THR A 57 5.41 -19.60 2.63
CA THR A 57 6.33 -20.56 2.02
C THR A 57 7.00 -21.42 3.07
N ASP A 58 7.54 -20.81 4.13
CA ASP A 58 8.20 -21.52 5.22
C ASP A 58 7.23 -22.50 5.90
N TYR A 59 5.98 -22.09 6.12
CA TYR A 59 4.93 -22.96 6.66
C TYR A 59 4.63 -24.15 5.73
N MET A 60 4.41 -23.90 4.45
CA MET A 60 4.10 -24.94 3.47
C MET A 60 5.24 -25.95 3.33
N GLN A 61 6.49 -25.49 3.29
CA GLN A 61 7.65 -26.36 3.22
C GLN A 61 7.85 -27.22 4.47
N SER A 62 7.53 -26.66 5.65
CA SER A 62 7.70 -27.37 6.91
C SER A 62 6.57 -28.38 7.17
N ASN A 63 5.34 -28.03 6.84
CA ASN A 63 4.16 -28.83 7.18
C ASN A 63 3.63 -29.68 6.02
N LEU A 64 3.91 -29.30 4.79
CA LEU A 64 3.44 -29.98 3.57
C LEU A 64 4.58 -30.14 2.54
N PRO A 65 5.73 -30.76 2.92
CA PRO A 65 6.90 -30.85 2.05
C PRO A 65 6.63 -31.61 0.75
N ALA A 66 5.64 -32.50 0.74
CA ALA A 66 5.23 -33.25 -0.45
C ALA A 66 4.69 -32.37 -1.58
N LEU A 67 4.23 -31.14 -1.27
CA LEU A 67 3.74 -30.19 -2.26
C LEU A 67 4.87 -29.44 -2.98
N ASP A 68 6.12 -29.53 -2.49
CA ASP A 68 7.30 -28.81 -3.05
C ASP A 68 6.98 -27.34 -3.39
N TYR A 69 6.31 -26.65 -2.43
CA TYR A 69 5.89 -25.27 -2.61
C TYR A 69 7.11 -24.35 -2.65
N ARG A 70 7.23 -23.57 -3.70
CA ARG A 70 8.30 -22.58 -3.84
C ARG A 70 7.73 -21.18 -3.91
N SER A 71 8.26 -20.29 -3.11
CA SER A 71 7.95 -18.87 -3.18
C SER A 71 8.42 -18.31 -4.51
N SER A 72 7.52 -17.70 -5.25
CA SER A 72 7.88 -16.80 -6.34
C SER A 72 7.52 -15.37 -5.93
N TYR A 73 8.33 -14.39 -6.35
CA TYR A 73 7.97 -12.99 -6.22
C TYR A 73 6.69 -12.75 -7.02
N LEU A 74 5.64 -12.37 -6.31
CA LEU A 74 4.37 -12.01 -6.90
C LEU A 74 4.37 -10.50 -7.13
N GLY A 75 4.49 -10.08 -8.38
CA GLY A 75 4.08 -8.73 -8.75
C GLY A 75 2.56 -8.65 -8.74
N ALA A 76 2.02 -7.56 -8.23
CA ALA A 76 0.59 -7.31 -8.24
C ALA A 76 0.29 -5.96 -8.89
N LEU A 77 -0.91 -5.84 -9.44
CA LEU A 77 -1.50 -4.55 -9.75
C LEU A 77 -2.27 -4.09 -8.52
N GLN A 78 -1.99 -2.88 -8.08
CA GLN A 78 -2.72 -2.23 -7.00
C GLN A 78 -3.55 -1.09 -7.57
N GLY A 79 -4.79 -1.01 -7.14
CA GLY A 79 -5.65 0.13 -7.41
C GLY A 79 -6.42 0.51 -6.16
N GLY A 80 -6.75 1.79 -6.03
CA GLY A 80 -7.47 2.25 -4.87
C GLY A 80 -8.14 3.59 -5.06
N VAL A 81 -8.96 3.92 -4.09
CA VAL A 81 -9.68 5.17 -4.00
C VAL A 81 -9.44 5.79 -2.62
N GLY A 82 -9.40 7.10 -2.58
CA GLY A 82 -9.29 7.86 -1.35
C GLY A 82 -10.23 9.04 -1.31
N VAL A 83 -10.63 9.41 -0.11
CA VAL A 83 -11.33 10.66 0.17
C VAL A 83 -10.67 11.32 1.37
N GLY A 84 -10.66 12.66 1.39
CA GLY A 84 -10.02 13.32 2.50
C GLY A 84 -10.24 14.82 2.51
N MET A 85 -9.52 15.44 3.43
CA MET A 85 -9.55 16.88 3.63
C MET A 85 -8.16 17.45 3.79
N GLU A 86 -8.00 18.70 3.44
CA GLU A 86 -6.78 19.47 3.65
C GLU A 86 -7.09 20.69 4.49
N TYR A 87 -6.17 21.01 5.40
CA TYR A 87 -6.18 22.26 6.15
C TYR A 87 -4.79 22.89 6.11
N GLY A 88 -4.69 23.94 5.33
CA GLY A 88 -3.38 24.55 5.05
C GLY A 88 -2.45 23.60 4.32
N ARG A 89 -1.45 23.08 5.02
CA ARG A 89 -0.47 22.11 4.48
C ARG A 89 -0.71 20.69 4.98
N PHE A 90 -1.62 20.50 5.90
CA PHE A 90 -1.93 19.19 6.45
C PHE A 90 -3.02 18.51 5.63
N SER A 91 -2.85 17.23 5.37
CA SER A 91 -3.87 16.39 4.73
C SER A 91 -4.24 15.22 5.63
N LEU A 92 -5.49 14.85 5.57
CA LEU A 92 -6.04 13.65 6.21
C LEU A 92 -6.84 12.90 5.15
N GLY A 93 -6.52 11.64 4.92
CA GLY A 93 -7.16 10.83 3.90
C GLY A 93 -7.54 9.45 4.41
N LEU A 94 -8.72 8.98 4.00
CA LEU A 94 -9.19 7.62 4.17
C LEU A 94 -9.08 6.90 2.83
N TYR A 95 -8.45 5.74 2.82
CA TYR A 95 -8.12 4.98 1.61
C TYR A 95 -8.64 3.56 1.67
N VAL A 96 -9.02 3.07 0.51
CA VAL A 96 -9.34 1.66 0.25
C VAL A 96 -8.54 1.21 -0.95
N ASP A 97 -7.63 0.28 -0.75
CA ASP A 97 -6.75 -0.24 -1.79
C ASP A 97 -6.93 -1.73 -1.95
N ARG A 98 -6.77 -2.21 -3.16
CA ARG A 98 -6.71 -3.63 -3.48
C ARG A 98 -5.50 -3.93 -4.34
N ALA A 99 -4.73 -4.92 -3.94
CA ALA A 99 -3.62 -5.45 -4.73
C ALA A 99 -3.90 -6.90 -5.12
N ASP A 100 -4.00 -7.16 -6.41
CA ASP A 100 -4.26 -8.49 -6.98
C ASP A 100 -3.01 -8.96 -7.73
N GLY A 101 -2.44 -10.05 -7.29
CA GLY A 101 -1.24 -10.64 -7.86
C GLY A 101 -1.39 -12.14 -8.10
N SER A 102 -0.86 -12.59 -9.23
CA SER A 102 -0.75 -14.01 -9.51
C SER A 102 0.69 -14.39 -9.81
N SER A 103 1.15 -15.53 -9.29
CA SER A 103 2.39 -16.09 -9.74
C SER A 103 2.15 -16.79 -11.07
N GLY A 104 2.81 -16.29 -12.11
CA GLY A 104 2.84 -16.95 -13.41
C GLY A 104 3.67 -18.25 -13.44
N VAL A 105 4.20 -18.69 -12.30
CA VAL A 105 5.03 -19.89 -12.20
C VAL A 105 4.16 -21.03 -11.74
N ALA A 106 3.62 -21.77 -12.70
CA ALA A 106 3.06 -23.09 -12.45
C ALA A 106 4.20 -24.05 -12.06
N VAL A 107 4.57 -24.07 -10.78
CA VAL A 107 5.46 -25.10 -10.26
C VAL A 107 4.60 -26.35 -10.09
N LYS A 108 4.83 -27.36 -10.93
CA LYS A 108 4.16 -28.67 -10.85
C LYS A 108 2.62 -28.58 -10.77
N ASN A 109 1.97 -27.85 -11.66
CA ASN A 109 0.53 -27.68 -11.71
C ASN A 109 -0.08 -26.97 -10.47
N GLN A 110 0.65 -26.06 -9.87
CA GLN A 110 0.16 -25.19 -8.79
C GLN A 110 0.00 -23.78 -9.30
N LEU A 111 -1.16 -23.18 -9.05
CA LEU A 111 -1.40 -21.75 -9.25
C LEU A 111 -1.51 -21.10 -7.87
N VAL A 112 -0.74 -20.06 -7.66
CA VAL A 112 -0.84 -19.23 -6.45
C VAL A 112 -1.32 -17.85 -6.84
N LYS A 113 -2.43 -17.44 -6.26
CA LYS A 113 -2.97 -16.09 -6.38
C LYS A 113 -2.98 -15.46 -5.00
N LYS A 114 -2.58 -14.20 -4.89
CA LYS A 114 -2.67 -13.42 -3.67
C LYS A 114 -3.52 -12.18 -3.92
N ASP A 115 -4.45 -11.92 -3.04
CA ASP A 115 -5.32 -10.74 -3.05
C ASP A 115 -5.19 -10.04 -1.70
N ASP A 116 -4.80 -8.78 -1.71
CA ASP A 116 -4.68 -7.96 -0.51
C ASP A 116 -5.69 -6.82 -0.59
N MET A 117 -6.42 -6.58 0.48
CA MET A 117 -7.31 -5.44 0.63
C MET A 117 -6.89 -4.61 1.83
N HIS A 118 -6.70 -3.31 1.65
CA HIS A 118 -6.23 -2.40 2.67
C HIS A 118 -7.27 -1.32 2.95
N PHE A 119 -7.46 -1.02 4.24
CA PHE A 119 -8.23 0.13 4.72
C PHE A 119 -7.32 0.92 5.64
N HIS A 120 -7.04 2.18 5.32
CA HIS A 120 -6.15 2.98 6.14
C HIS A 120 -6.51 4.46 6.15
N LEU A 121 -6.10 5.10 7.25
CA LEU A 121 -6.18 6.54 7.47
C LEU A 121 -4.76 7.10 7.44
N ASP A 122 -4.51 8.07 6.54
CA ASP A 122 -3.20 8.67 6.34
C ASP A 122 -3.21 10.15 6.74
N PHE A 123 -2.13 10.56 7.38
CA PHE A 123 -1.81 11.95 7.70
C PHE A 123 -0.64 12.38 6.83
N GLY A 124 -0.84 13.43 6.06
CA GLY A 124 0.16 13.96 5.14
C GLY A 124 0.52 15.42 5.42
N TYR A 125 1.67 15.81 4.89
CA TYR A 125 2.12 17.19 4.92
C TYR A 125 2.58 17.62 3.54
N ARG A 126 1.97 18.69 3.00
CA ARG A 126 2.21 19.20 1.65
C ARG A 126 3.34 20.22 1.62
N ILE A 127 4.36 19.94 0.86
CA ILE A 127 5.54 20.77 0.65
C ILE A 127 5.51 21.25 -0.80
N THR A 128 5.34 22.54 -1.01
CA THR A 128 5.41 23.14 -2.34
C THR A 128 6.87 23.30 -2.73
N LEU A 129 7.35 22.49 -3.67
CA LEU A 129 8.72 22.56 -4.18
C LEU A 129 8.87 23.64 -5.27
N ALA A 130 7.82 23.81 -6.10
CA ALA A 130 7.75 24.82 -7.15
C ALA A 130 6.28 25.23 -7.34
N LYS A 131 6.02 26.27 -8.17
CA LYS A 131 4.66 26.79 -8.37
C LYS A 131 3.59 25.74 -8.64
N LEU A 132 3.97 24.63 -9.28
CA LEU A 132 3.05 23.57 -9.68
C LEU A 132 3.44 22.20 -9.13
N LEU A 133 4.53 22.07 -8.38
CA LEU A 133 5.04 20.79 -7.91
C LEU A 133 4.90 20.69 -6.38
N ILE A 134 4.24 19.65 -5.93
CA ILE A 134 4.00 19.34 -4.52
C ILE A 134 4.63 18.01 -4.19
N LEU A 135 5.36 17.97 -3.08
CA LEU A 135 5.79 16.75 -2.39
C LEU A 135 4.92 16.59 -1.15
N GLU A 136 4.31 15.41 -1.00
CA GLU A 136 3.47 15.11 0.17
C GLU A 136 3.90 13.76 0.76
N PRO A 137 4.80 13.76 1.77
CA PRO A 137 5.00 12.62 2.64
C PRO A 137 3.76 12.40 3.51
N SER A 138 3.34 11.16 3.65
CA SER A 138 2.27 10.76 4.57
C SER A 138 2.61 9.47 5.29
N ALA A 139 2.03 9.32 6.47
CA ALA A 139 2.07 8.11 7.27
C ALA A 139 0.68 7.86 7.85
N GLY A 140 0.32 6.60 7.99
CA GLY A 140 -1.00 6.24 8.44
C GLY A 140 -1.05 5.00 9.30
N PHE A 141 -2.25 4.58 9.58
CA PHE A 141 -2.53 3.30 10.22
C PHE A 141 -3.81 2.71 9.65
N GLY A 142 -3.89 1.40 9.68
CA GLY A 142 -5.05 0.71 9.13
C GLY A 142 -5.03 -0.78 9.38
N VAL A 143 -5.89 -1.44 8.63
CA VAL A 143 -6.00 -2.89 8.62
C VAL A 143 -5.94 -3.41 7.20
N SER A 144 -5.42 -4.61 7.04
CA SER A 144 -5.47 -5.32 5.76
C SER A 144 -5.99 -6.73 5.95
N THR A 145 -6.65 -7.23 4.92
CA THR A 145 -6.89 -8.66 4.73
C THR A 145 -6.03 -9.14 3.59
N SER A 146 -5.41 -10.29 3.75
CA SER A 146 -4.61 -10.94 2.72
C SER A 146 -5.13 -12.34 2.51
N ASP A 147 -5.47 -12.66 1.27
CA ASP A 147 -5.95 -13.98 0.85
C ASP A 147 -4.93 -14.63 -0.07
N ILE A 148 -4.52 -15.85 0.23
CA ILE A 148 -3.70 -16.68 -0.66
C ILE A 148 -4.55 -17.84 -1.15
N PHE A 149 -4.76 -17.89 -2.46
CA PHE A 149 -5.43 -19.01 -3.14
C PHE A 149 -4.38 -19.92 -3.72
N LEU A 150 -4.41 -21.18 -3.29
CA LEU A 150 -3.57 -22.23 -3.81
C LEU A 150 -4.44 -23.23 -4.57
N SER A 151 -4.30 -23.30 -5.87
CA SER A 151 -4.91 -24.33 -6.71
C SER A 151 -3.87 -25.38 -7.06
N THR A 152 -4.20 -26.65 -6.84
CA THR A 152 -3.35 -27.80 -7.15
C THR A 152 -4.14 -28.78 -7.98
N SER A 153 -3.65 -29.13 -9.18
CA SER A 153 -4.24 -30.17 -10.01
C SER A 153 -3.54 -31.50 -9.77
N ARG A 154 -4.28 -32.52 -9.36
CA ARG A 154 -3.77 -33.87 -9.14
C ARG A 154 -4.76 -34.90 -9.68
N GLY A 155 -4.31 -35.75 -10.61
CA GLY A 155 -5.12 -36.84 -11.15
C GLY A 155 -6.39 -36.39 -11.89
N GLY A 156 -6.38 -35.16 -12.49
CA GLY A 156 -7.53 -34.57 -13.17
C GLY A 156 -8.53 -33.87 -12.24
N ALA A 157 -8.32 -33.88 -10.92
CA ALA A 157 -9.09 -33.11 -9.97
C ALA A 157 -8.34 -31.82 -9.57
N GLU A 158 -9.08 -30.73 -9.43
CA GLU A 158 -8.55 -29.44 -8.95
C GLU A 158 -8.91 -29.28 -7.47
N TYR A 159 -7.89 -28.99 -6.66
CA TYR A 159 -8.04 -28.70 -5.24
C TYR A 159 -7.72 -27.23 -5.03
N VAL A 160 -8.66 -26.48 -4.49
CA VAL A 160 -8.47 -25.05 -4.18
C VAL A 160 -8.54 -24.88 -2.68
N ASN A 161 -7.48 -24.28 -2.11
CA ASN A 161 -7.45 -23.86 -0.71
C ASN A 161 -7.26 -22.35 -0.67
N SER A 162 -7.99 -21.67 0.19
CA SER A 162 -7.82 -20.25 0.47
C SER A 162 -7.38 -20.06 1.90
N PHE A 163 -6.33 -19.26 2.07
CA PHE A 163 -5.76 -18.89 3.36
C PHE A 163 -5.96 -17.41 3.55
N THR A 164 -6.70 -17.04 4.58
CA THR A 164 -7.02 -15.64 4.89
C THR A 164 -6.36 -15.21 6.19
N THR A 165 -5.66 -14.07 6.17
CA THR A 165 -5.09 -13.45 7.37
C THR A 165 -5.43 -11.96 7.43
N GLY A 166 -5.64 -11.45 8.65
CA GLY A 166 -5.76 -10.03 8.92
C GLY A 166 -4.45 -9.47 9.46
N ASN A 167 -4.14 -8.21 9.14
CA ASN A 167 -2.96 -7.53 9.65
C ASN A 167 -3.28 -6.08 10.04
N PHE A 168 -2.66 -5.60 11.12
CA PHE A 168 -2.50 -4.17 11.33
C PHE A 168 -1.40 -3.65 10.42
N ILE A 169 -1.63 -2.52 9.77
CA ILE A 169 -0.70 -1.93 8.83
C ILE A 169 -0.38 -0.47 9.17
N VAL A 170 0.85 -0.09 8.83
CA VAL A 170 1.32 1.29 8.84
C VAL A 170 1.76 1.62 7.41
N PRO A 171 0.93 2.27 6.60
CA PRO A 171 1.33 2.78 5.30
C PRO A 171 2.23 4.00 5.46
N LEU A 172 3.27 4.06 4.65
CA LEU A 172 4.17 5.19 4.50
C LEU A 172 4.16 5.57 3.02
N THR A 173 3.67 6.75 2.69
CA THR A 173 3.48 7.15 1.29
C THR A 173 4.23 8.44 0.98
N LEU A 174 4.82 8.50 -0.18
CA LEU A 174 5.44 9.69 -0.73
C LEU A 174 4.78 10.01 -2.07
N ASN A 175 4.06 11.13 -2.10
CA ASN A 175 3.38 11.60 -3.31
C ASN A 175 4.17 12.75 -3.94
N PHE A 176 4.34 12.70 -5.26
CA PHE A 176 4.83 13.80 -6.09
C PHE A 176 3.71 14.17 -7.05
N THR A 177 3.11 15.33 -6.87
CA THR A 177 1.96 15.75 -7.66
C THR A 177 2.19 17.11 -8.32
N THR A 178 1.62 17.26 -9.50
CA THR A 178 1.54 18.56 -10.18
C THR A 178 0.13 19.11 -10.05
N VAL A 179 0.03 20.37 -9.68
CA VAL A 179 -1.26 21.06 -9.52
C VAL A 179 -1.84 21.36 -10.89
N GLY A 180 -2.95 20.73 -11.23
CA GLY A 180 -3.70 20.98 -12.47
C GLY A 180 -4.92 21.88 -12.25
N LYS A 181 -5.58 22.32 -13.32
CA LYS A 181 -6.84 23.10 -13.26
C LYS A 181 -8.00 22.25 -12.73
N GLU A 182 -8.04 21.00 -13.16
CA GLU A 182 -9.15 20.07 -12.87
C GLU A 182 -8.81 19.09 -11.73
N GLY A 183 -7.56 19.03 -11.33
CA GLY A 183 -7.07 18.14 -10.27
C GLY A 183 -5.55 18.03 -10.27
N ASP A 184 -5.03 17.38 -9.27
CA ASP A 184 -3.60 17.13 -9.11
C ASP A 184 -3.27 15.74 -9.69
N VAL A 185 -2.29 15.68 -10.59
CA VAL A 185 -1.80 14.42 -11.19
C VAL A 185 -0.39 14.16 -10.69
N GLY A 186 -0.06 12.94 -10.37
CA GLY A 186 1.28 12.64 -9.92
C GLY A 186 1.61 11.16 -9.87
N ILE A 187 2.77 10.92 -9.28
CA ILE A 187 3.25 9.58 -8.96
C ILE A 187 3.28 9.41 -7.44
N TYR A 188 3.18 8.18 -7.00
CA TYR A 188 3.33 7.85 -5.59
C TYR A 188 4.22 6.64 -5.38
N LEU A 189 4.88 6.61 -4.24
CA LEU A 189 5.60 5.47 -3.70
C LEU A 189 5.00 5.17 -2.33
N GLN A 190 4.46 3.97 -2.15
CA GLN A 190 3.88 3.53 -0.87
C GLN A 190 4.64 2.33 -0.35
N TYR A 191 4.97 2.35 0.93
CA TYR A 191 5.53 1.22 1.65
C TYR A 191 4.63 0.85 2.81
N ILE A 192 4.12 -0.39 2.83
CA ILE A 192 3.24 -0.89 3.88
C ILE A 192 4.05 -1.74 4.85
N VAL A 193 4.05 -1.35 6.11
CA VAL A 193 4.62 -2.11 7.22
C VAL A 193 3.50 -2.89 7.91
N SER A 194 3.65 -4.21 8.00
CA SER A 194 2.77 -5.01 8.86
C SER A 194 3.19 -4.82 10.33
N ALA A 195 2.32 -4.24 11.14
CA ALA A 195 2.57 -3.96 12.55
C ALA A 195 2.15 -5.12 13.46
N GLY A 196 1.40 -6.08 12.95
CA GLY A 196 0.95 -7.28 13.68
C GLY A 196 -0.18 -7.98 12.97
N GLN A 197 -0.38 -9.24 13.30
CA GLN A 197 -1.49 -10.03 12.79
C GLN A 197 -2.75 -9.81 13.63
N ILE A 198 -3.91 -9.85 12.98
CA ILE A 198 -5.22 -9.79 13.63
C ILE A 198 -5.81 -11.20 13.60
N GLY A 199 -5.89 -11.83 14.78
CA GLY A 199 -6.40 -13.19 14.90
C GLY A 199 -5.48 -14.24 14.29
N THR A 200 -6.06 -15.39 13.96
CA THR A 200 -5.37 -16.54 13.35
C THR A 200 -5.61 -16.58 11.86
N THR A 201 -4.75 -17.29 11.12
CA THR A 201 -5.00 -17.55 9.70
C THR A 201 -6.08 -18.62 9.56
N ARG A 202 -7.09 -18.34 8.72
CA ARG A 202 -8.19 -19.25 8.44
C ARG A 202 -7.97 -19.96 7.11
N ILE A 203 -8.33 -21.25 7.07
CA ILE A 203 -8.43 -22.01 5.81
C ILE A 203 -9.90 -22.08 5.43
N THR A 204 -10.26 -21.44 4.32
CA THR A 204 -11.62 -21.48 3.80
C THR A 204 -11.93 -22.87 3.23
N GLY A 205 -13.09 -23.39 3.57
CA GLY A 205 -13.54 -24.72 3.16
C GLY A 205 -13.28 -25.84 4.18
N LEU A 206 -12.42 -25.62 5.18
CA LEU A 206 -12.20 -26.54 6.28
C LEU A 206 -12.65 -25.99 7.64
N GLU A 207 -13.03 -24.71 7.70
CA GLU A 207 -13.35 -23.95 8.94
C GLU A 207 -12.27 -24.11 10.03
N THR A 208 -11.03 -24.35 9.60
CA THR A 208 -9.90 -24.65 10.48
C THR A 208 -9.03 -23.39 10.60
N GLU A 209 -8.66 -23.07 11.83
CA GLU A 209 -7.67 -22.06 12.12
C GLU A 209 -6.28 -22.70 12.15
N VAL A 210 -5.29 -21.98 11.60
CA VAL A 210 -3.92 -22.45 11.56
C VAL A 210 -3.05 -21.54 12.42
N ASP A 211 -2.54 -22.11 13.51
CA ASP A 211 -1.59 -21.42 14.37
C ASP A 211 -0.20 -21.35 13.69
N GLY A 212 0.47 -20.23 13.89
CA GLY A 212 1.85 -20.02 13.41
C GLY A 212 1.99 -19.72 11.92
N LEU A 213 0.90 -19.69 11.17
CA LEU A 213 0.93 -19.26 9.78
C LEU A 213 0.75 -17.74 9.69
N HIS A 214 1.83 -17.05 9.30
CA HIS A 214 1.84 -15.61 9.16
C HIS A 214 2.29 -15.22 7.75
N PHE A 215 1.49 -14.43 7.06
CA PHE A 215 1.91 -13.78 5.83
C PHE A 215 1.45 -12.31 5.82
N ARG A 216 2.16 -11.50 5.06
CA ARG A 216 2.04 -10.04 5.09
C ARG A 216 1.37 -9.51 3.84
N PRO A 217 0.75 -8.33 3.88
CA PRO A 217 0.25 -7.64 2.69
C PRO A 217 1.39 -7.22 1.76
N ALA A 218 1.01 -6.67 0.61
CA ALA A 218 1.93 -6.02 -0.32
C ALA A 218 2.78 -4.95 0.39
N THR A 219 4.10 -4.93 0.13
CA THR A 219 5.01 -4.08 0.89
C THR A 219 5.42 -2.81 0.19
N LEU A 220 5.61 -2.84 -1.14
CA LEU A 220 6.09 -1.69 -1.89
C LEU A 220 5.26 -1.52 -3.16
N THR A 221 4.67 -0.35 -3.33
CA THR A 221 3.90 0.03 -4.52
C THR A 221 4.45 1.30 -5.12
N PHE A 222 4.58 1.32 -6.44
CA PHE A 222 4.87 2.51 -7.22
C PHE A 222 3.77 2.69 -8.27
N GLY A 223 3.24 3.91 -8.39
CA GLY A 223 2.11 4.14 -9.28
C GLY A 223 1.83 5.59 -9.60
N VAL A 224 0.70 5.78 -10.25
CA VAL A 224 0.15 7.09 -10.61
C VAL A 224 -1.07 7.40 -9.76
N LYS A 225 -1.29 8.69 -9.51
CA LYS A 225 -2.36 9.19 -8.65
C LYS A 225 -3.02 10.39 -9.32
N TYR A 226 -4.33 10.45 -9.21
CA TYR A 226 -5.14 11.59 -9.64
C TYR A 226 -6.02 12.04 -8.48
N ARG A 227 -5.89 13.30 -8.07
CA ARG A 227 -6.66 13.88 -6.95
C ARG A 227 -7.55 15.01 -7.46
N LEU A 228 -8.85 14.87 -7.26
CA LEU A 228 -9.86 15.88 -7.49
C LEU A 228 -10.13 16.68 -6.23
N GLY A 229 -10.01 18.01 -6.27
CA GLY A 229 -10.43 18.88 -5.19
C GLY A 229 -11.84 19.44 -5.42
N PHE A 230 -12.78 19.16 -4.55
CA PHE A 230 -14.18 19.53 -4.74
C PHE A 230 -14.46 21.03 -4.63
N LYS A 231 -13.71 21.81 -3.88
CA LYS A 231 -13.87 23.26 -3.83
C LYS A 231 -13.38 23.97 -5.08
N ARG A 232 -12.46 23.37 -5.82
CA ARG A 232 -11.96 23.94 -7.07
C ARG A 232 -12.95 23.80 -8.24
N THR A 233 -13.91 22.87 -8.14
CA THR A 233 -14.94 22.63 -9.16
C THR A 233 -16.22 23.46 -8.94
N LEU A 234 -16.45 23.98 -7.73
CA LEU A 234 -17.71 24.62 -7.37
C LEU A 234 -17.70 26.15 -7.36
N GLY A 235 -16.70 26.81 -7.90
CA GLY A 235 -16.96 28.18 -8.25
C GLY A 235 -16.03 29.31 -7.86
N GLU A 236 -14.72 29.13 -7.90
CA GLU A 236 -13.86 30.31 -8.04
C GLU A 236 -12.92 30.13 -9.25
N PRO A 237 -12.98 31.07 -10.23
CA PRO A 237 -11.99 31.08 -11.29
C PRO A 237 -10.62 31.39 -10.68
N ARG A 238 -9.62 30.58 -11.02
CA ARG A 238 -8.23 30.89 -10.72
C ARG A 238 -7.86 32.25 -11.33
N LYS A 239 -7.53 33.22 -10.52
CA LYS A 239 -6.86 34.43 -10.92
C LYS A 239 -5.41 34.19 -11.26
#